data_e2abf2b639881a9c583fd6e7174e5a3c
#
_entry.id   e2abf2b639881a9c583fd6e7174e5a3c
#
_cell.length_a   1.000
_cell.length_b   1.000
_cell.length_c   1.000
_cell.angle_alpha   90.00
_cell.angle_beta   90.00
_cell.angle_gamma   90.00
#
_symmetry.space_group_name_H-M   'P 1'
#
loop_
_entity.id
_entity.type
_entity.pdbx_description
1 polymer ?
#
loop_
_entity_poly.entity_id
_entity_poly.type
_entity_poly.pdbx_seq_one_letter_code
_entity_poly.pdbx_strand_id
1 'polypeptide(L)'
;MGISELTALELGKEIKEKRISVREAVQASLERIHKYEDTVHAYVTLTEEAALAQADEIQKQIDDGTLTGPLAGVPMAIKDNICTEGIETTCSSKILRGFVPPYSAEAALNLKKAGTILLGKTNMDEFAMGSTTETSWFGPTKNPWNTEHVPGGSSGGSCAAVAAGETFFALGSDTGGSIRQPSSFCGVTGIKPTYGTVSRYGLIAYGSSLDQIGPIAKDTADCTAILETIASYDKKDSTSVKREAYNFTAALTGEVKGMKIGIPSDYLGEGLDEDVKKAVLEAADALKECGAEVEFFDLGMVEYAIPAYYVIASAEASSNLSRFDGVKYGYRTPEYEDLHEMYKKSRSEGFGAEVQRRIMLGTYVLSSGYYDAYYKKARAAQRKIREEFANAFEKCDVILTPVAPTTAYEIGSKTTNPLEMYAGDICTVSVNIAGLPGLVQPCGFDENHMPVGMQLIGPRFGEQTLLNAGLAFEQASGLKNIIAAL
;
A
#
# COMPACT_ATOMS: atom_id res chain seq x y z
N MET A 1 -8.85 -19.13 -20.16
CA MET A 1 -8.30 -18.14 -19.24
C MET A 1 -8.15 -16.85 -20.00
N GLY A 2 -8.80 -15.78 -19.59
CA GLY A 2 -8.68 -14.46 -20.24
C GLY A 2 -7.34 -13.82 -19.90
N ILE A 3 -6.88 -12.86 -20.72
CA ILE A 3 -5.59 -12.16 -20.44
C ILE A 3 -5.59 -11.54 -19.04
N SER A 4 -6.69 -10.92 -18.63
CA SER A 4 -6.83 -10.27 -17.31
C SER A 4 -6.81 -11.26 -16.12
N GLU A 5 -6.95 -12.54 -16.36
CA GLU A 5 -6.89 -13.59 -15.31
C GLU A 5 -5.46 -14.06 -15.03
N LEU A 6 -4.50 -13.73 -15.89
CA LEU A 6 -3.08 -14.03 -15.67
C LEU A 6 -2.51 -13.20 -14.52
N THR A 7 -1.47 -13.74 -13.85
CA THR A 7 -0.63 -12.96 -12.96
C THR A 7 0.35 -12.09 -13.78
N ALA A 8 1.06 -11.16 -13.15
CA ALA A 8 2.01 -10.29 -13.85
C ALA A 8 3.17 -11.10 -14.46
N LEU A 9 3.68 -12.09 -13.72
CA LEU A 9 4.76 -12.97 -14.22
C LEU A 9 4.28 -13.94 -15.29
N GLU A 10 3.06 -14.47 -15.19
CA GLU A 10 2.45 -15.30 -16.23
C GLU A 10 2.30 -14.49 -17.52
N LEU A 11 1.75 -13.28 -17.43
CA LEU A 11 1.64 -12.40 -18.60
C LEU A 11 3.00 -12.07 -19.21
N GLY A 12 3.99 -11.70 -18.38
CA GLY A 12 5.34 -11.42 -18.87
C GLY A 12 5.98 -12.62 -19.59
N LYS A 13 5.67 -13.85 -19.14
CA LYS A 13 6.07 -15.09 -19.84
C LYS A 13 5.35 -15.25 -21.19
N GLU A 14 4.03 -15.08 -21.23
CA GLU A 14 3.24 -15.16 -22.47
C GLU A 14 3.71 -14.15 -23.53
N ILE A 15 4.06 -12.93 -23.09
CA ILE A 15 4.61 -11.88 -23.97
C ILE A 15 5.99 -12.28 -24.53
N LYS A 16 6.89 -12.78 -23.69
CA LYS A 16 8.23 -13.24 -24.15
C LYS A 16 8.15 -14.41 -25.11
N GLU A 17 7.22 -15.32 -24.88
CA GLU A 17 6.98 -16.47 -25.75
C GLU A 17 6.15 -16.11 -27.00
N LYS A 18 5.83 -14.80 -27.18
CA LYS A 18 5.09 -14.23 -28.33
C LYS A 18 3.68 -14.83 -28.52
N ARG A 19 3.06 -15.29 -27.43
CA ARG A 19 1.67 -15.75 -27.43
C ARG A 19 0.67 -14.62 -27.23
N ILE A 20 1.11 -13.57 -26.52
CA ILE A 20 0.36 -12.33 -26.30
C ILE A 20 1.30 -11.17 -26.66
N SER A 21 0.84 -10.20 -27.42
CA SER A 21 1.58 -8.96 -27.64
C SER A 21 1.40 -7.99 -26.46
N VAL A 22 2.35 -7.07 -26.27
CA VAL A 22 2.22 -6.02 -25.26
C VAL A 22 0.97 -5.18 -25.51
N ARG A 23 0.64 -4.91 -26.78
CA ARG A 23 -0.55 -4.15 -27.14
C ARG A 23 -1.84 -4.85 -26.75
N GLU A 24 -1.95 -6.18 -26.98
CA GLU A 24 -3.10 -6.98 -26.51
C GLU A 24 -3.25 -6.97 -25.00
N ALA A 25 -2.15 -7.04 -24.25
CA ALA A 25 -2.15 -6.96 -22.81
C ALA A 25 -2.68 -5.59 -22.30
N VAL A 26 -2.23 -4.48 -22.91
CA VAL A 26 -2.72 -3.13 -22.60
C VAL A 26 -4.20 -2.99 -22.98
N GLN A 27 -4.60 -3.46 -24.15
CA GLN A 27 -6.00 -3.40 -24.60
C GLN A 27 -6.92 -4.18 -23.65
N ALA A 28 -6.52 -5.37 -23.22
CA ALA A 28 -7.30 -6.16 -22.27
C ALA A 28 -7.51 -5.44 -20.93
N SER A 29 -6.48 -4.72 -20.44
CA SER A 29 -6.62 -3.88 -19.24
C SER A 29 -7.57 -2.70 -19.49
N LEU A 30 -7.42 -1.98 -20.60
CA LEU A 30 -8.26 -0.83 -20.94
C LEU A 30 -9.74 -1.25 -21.14
N GLU A 31 -10.00 -2.41 -21.75
CA GLU A 31 -11.35 -2.96 -21.89
C GLU A 31 -11.99 -3.22 -20.51
N ARG A 32 -11.23 -3.72 -19.53
CA ARG A 32 -11.73 -3.90 -18.17
C ARG A 32 -11.96 -2.58 -17.47
N ILE A 33 -11.05 -1.62 -17.61
CA ILE A 33 -11.22 -0.26 -17.07
C ILE A 33 -12.49 0.35 -17.64
N HIS A 34 -12.68 0.38 -18.97
CA HIS A 34 -13.88 0.94 -19.59
C HIS A 34 -15.17 0.24 -19.16
N LYS A 35 -15.10 -1.02 -18.79
CA LYS A 35 -16.27 -1.78 -18.33
C LYS A 35 -16.65 -1.50 -16.88
N TYR A 36 -15.68 -1.30 -15.99
CA TYR A 36 -15.91 -1.32 -14.56
C TYR A 36 -15.59 -0.01 -13.84
N GLU A 37 -14.78 0.89 -14.42
CA GLU A 37 -14.27 2.08 -13.74
C GLU A 37 -15.39 3.06 -13.33
N ASP A 38 -16.45 3.18 -14.10
CA ASP A 38 -17.64 3.97 -13.71
C ASP A 38 -18.29 3.47 -12.40
N THR A 39 -18.06 2.21 -12.05
CA THR A 39 -18.55 1.58 -10.82
C THR A 39 -17.51 1.59 -9.72
N VAL A 40 -16.27 1.20 -10.04
CA VAL A 40 -15.18 0.99 -9.06
C VAL A 40 -14.51 2.30 -8.65
N HIS A 41 -14.29 3.22 -9.57
CA HIS A 41 -13.59 4.50 -9.34
C HIS A 41 -12.17 4.29 -8.78
N ALA A 42 -11.42 3.37 -9.39
CA ALA A 42 -10.06 3.07 -8.97
C ALA A 42 -9.01 4.08 -9.46
N TYR A 43 -9.29 4.80 -10.56
CA TYR A 43 -8.35 5.74 -11.15
C TYR A 43 -8.79 7.20 -10.99
N VAL A 44 -7.84 8.11 -10.92
CA VAL A 44 -8.04 9.56 -10.99
C VAL A 44 -7.50 10.15 -12.29
N THR A 45 -6.59 9.45 -12.95
CA THR A 45 -6.02 9.82 -14.26
C THR A 45 -5.71 8.56 -15.04
N LEU A 46 -6.19 8.46 -16.27
CA LEU A 46 -5.84 7.42 -17.22
C LEU A 46 -4.86 7.95 -18.27
N THR A 47 -3.96 7.09 -18.75
CA THR A 47 -2.93 7.43 -19.75
C THR A 47 -3.00 6.53 -20.98
N GLU A 48 -4.21 6.28 -21.49
CA GLU A 48 -4.52 5.29 -22.52
C GLU A 48 -3.68 5.43 -23.81
N GLU A 49 -3.68 6.63 -24.40
CA GLU A 49 -2.91 6.90 -25.62
C GLU A 49 -1.41 6.68 -25.40
N ALA A 50 -0.89 7.15 -24.26
CA ALA A 50 0.52 6.98 -23.91
C ALA A 50 0.85 5.50 -23.63
N ALA A 51 -0.04 4.76 -22.99
CA ALA A 51 0.13 3.33 -22.73
C ALA A 51 0.19 2.52 -24.03
N LEU A 52 -0.70 2.80 -24.98
CA LEU A 52 -0.71 2.13 -26.28
C LEU A 52 0.53 2.47 -27.12
N ALA A 53 0.98 3.74 -27.09
CA ALA A 53 2.22 4.15 -27.79
C ALA A 53 3.45 3.47 -27.14
N GLN A 54 3.50 3.41 -25.81
CA GLN A 54 4.58 2.74 -25.08
C GLN A 54 4.59 1.23 -25.35
N ALA A 55 3.40 0.61 -25.49
CA ALA A 55 3.29 -0.81 -25.80
C ALA A 55 4.01 -1.17 -27.12
N ASP A 56 3.83 -0.37 -28.16
CA ASP A 56 4.48 -0.60 -29.45
C ASP A 56 6.01 -0.41 -29.40
N GLU A 57 6.50 0.49 -28.55
CA GLU A 57 7.94 0.70 -28.32
C GLU A 57 8.56 -0.46 -27.52
N ILE A 58 7.91 -0.85 -26.41
CA ILE A 58 8.39 -1.94 -25.54
C ILE A 58 8.34 -3.29 -26.30
N GLN A 59 7.33 -3.52 -27.13
CA GLN A 59 7.29 -4.74 -27.96
C GLN A 59 8.53 -4.86 -28.83
N LYS A 60 8.98 -3.78 -29.48
CA LYS A 60 10.21 -3.79 -30.30
C LYS A 60 11.45 -4.12 -29.47
N GLN A 61 11.55 -3.56 -28.25
CA GLN A 61 12.69 -3.82 -27.35
C GLN A 61 12.70 -5.27 -26.83
N ILE A 62 11.53 -5.90 -26.70
CA ILE A 62 11.41 -7.32 -26.36
C ILE A 62 11.80 -8.18 -27.57
N ASP A 63 11.34 -7.83 -28.77
CA ASP A 63 11.58 -8.57 -30.01
C ASP A 63 13.05 -8.56 -30.45
N ASP A 64 13.76 -7.45 -30.22
CA ASP A 64 15.19 -7.32 -30.52
C ASP A 64 16.10 -7.83 -29.38
N GLY A 65 15.52 -8.27 -28.27
CA GLY A 65 16.25 -8.84 -27.12
C GLY A 65 16.90 -7.80 -26.21
N THR A 66 16.66 -6.49 -26.41
CA THR A 66 17.17 -5.42 -25.55
C THR A 66 16.51 -5.46 -24.16
N LEU A 67 15.23 -5.87 -24.09
CA LEU A 67 14.45 -5.95 -22.88
C LEU A 67 14.02 -7.38 -22.60
N THR A 68 14.58 -7.99 -21.55
CA THR A 68 14.40 -9.42 -21.21
C THR A 68 13.82 -9.67 -19.82
N GLY A 69 13.58 -8.63 -19.03
CA GLY A 69 13.06 -8.72 -17.65
C GLY A 69 11.71 -9.42 -17.53
N PRO A 70 11.36 -9.99 -16.39
CA PRO A 70 10.10 -10.74 -16.20
C PRO A 70 8.84 -9.87 -16.27
N LEU A 71 8.96 -8.57 -16.04
CA LEU A 71 7.87 -7.61 -16.04
C LEU A 71 7.79 -6.78 -17.33
N ALA A 72 8.60 -7.10 -18.34
CA ALA A 72 8.61 -6.37 -19.60
C ALA A 72 7.27 -6.51 -20.34
N GLY A 73 6.65 -5.39 -20.67
CA GLY A 73 5.36 -5.30 -21.32
C GLY A 73 4.13 -5.45 -20.42
N VAL A 74 4.33 -5.66 -19.11
CA VAL A 74 3.21 -5.85 -18.17
C VAL A 74 2.56 -4.51 -17.81
N PRO A 75 1.22 -4.36 -17.99
CA PRO A 75 0.49 -3.16 -17.56
C PRO A 75 0.42 -3.02 -16.05
N MET A 76 0.55 -1.77 -15.56
CA MET A 76 0.51 -1.46 -14.13
C MET A 76 -0.10 -0.09 -13.84
N ALA A 77 -0.45 0.15 -12.56
CA ALA A 77 -0.95 1.42 -12.08
C ALA A 77 -0.09 1.97 -10.92
N ILE A 78 -0.15 3.27 -10.67
CA ILE A 78 0.63 3.94 -9.62
C ILE A 78 -0.27 4.82 -8.78
N LYS A 79 -0.21 4.66 -7.45
CA LYS A 79 -0.94 5.52 -6.49
C LYS A 79 -0.63 7.00 -6.72
N ASP A 80 -1.65 7.85 -6.60
CA ASP A 80 -1.58 9.26 -6.98
C ASP A 80 -0.74 10.17 -6.05
N ASN A 81 -0.03 9.61 -5.09
CA ASN A 81 1.00 10.33 -4.32
C ASN A 81 2.44 10.00 -4.74
N ILE A 82 2.62 9.17 -5.76
CA ILE A 82 3.93 8.82 -6.32
C ILE A 82 4.13 9.66 -7.58
N CYS A 83 5.07 10.59 -7.57
CA CYS A 83 5.36 11.48 -8.68
C CYS A 83 5.73 10.71 -9.95
N THR A 84 5.08 11.06 -11.04
CA THR A 84 5.31 10.49 -12.37
C THR A 84 5.45 11.66 -13.35
N GLU A 85 6.63 11.82 -13.92
CA GLU A 85 6.98 12.94 -14.81
C GLU A 85 5.98 13.09 -15.96
N GLY A 86 5.48 14.30 -16.15
CA GLY A 86 4.54 14.63 -17.22
C GLY A 86 3.08 14.19 -16.96
N ILE A 87 2.78 13.54 -15.82
CA ILE A 87 1.43 13.07 -15.48
C ILE A 87 0.97 13.75 -14.18
N GLU A 88 -0.23 14.32 -14.18
CA GLU A 88 -0.79 14.99 -13.01
C GLU A 88 -0.71 14.08 -11.77
N THR A 89 -0.27 14.64 -10.64
CA THR A 89 -0.12 13.94 -9.37
C THR A 89 -0.70 14.80 -8.26
N THR A 90 -1.87 14.42 -7.75
CA THR A 90 -2.68 15.27 -6.87
C THR A 90 -2.76 14.82 -5.43
N CYS A 91 -2.33 13.60 -5.09
CA CYS A 91 -2.62 12.96 -3.80
C CYS A 91 -4.13 12.90 -3.51
N SER A 92 -4.96 12.79 -4.54
CA SER A 92 -6.42 12.85 -4.48
C SER A 92 -6.93 14.11 -3.73
N SER A 93 -6.23 15.25 -3.86
CA SER A 93 -6.50 16.51 -3.17
C SER A 93 -6.68 17.67 -4.14
N LYS A 94 -7.66 18.54 -3.86
CA LYS A 94 -7.85 19.79 -4.60
C LYS A 94 -6.62 20.69 -4.55
N ILE A 95 -5.86 20.70 -3.44
CA ILE A 95 -4.69 21.59 -3.27
C ILE A 95 -3.58 21.33 -4.30
N LEU A 96 -3.49 20.11 -4.85
CA LEU A 96 -2.50 19.74 -5.87
C LEU A 96 -3.07 19.61 -7.28
N ARG A 97 -4.32 20.00 -7.52
CA ARG A 97 -4.89 20.01 -8.87
C ARG A 97 -4.02 20.86 -9.81
N GLY A 98 -3.75 20.32 -10.99
CA GLY A 98 -2.89 20.92 -12.00
C GLY A 98 -1.39 20.76 -11.73
N PHE A 99 -0.98 20.05 -10.68
CA PHE A 99 0.42 19.77 -10.46
C PHE A 99 0.90 18.61 -11.31
N VAL A 100 1.75 18.91 -12.30
CA VAL A 100 2.43 17.94 -13.14
C VAL A 100 3.90 17.90 -12.72
N PRO A 101 4.39 16.80 -12.12
CA PRO A 101 5.77 16.72 -11.68
C PRO A 101 6.77 16.80 -12.84
N PRO A 102 7.87 17.57 -12.70
CA PRO A 102 8.96 17.59 -13.68
C PRO A 102 9.97 16.44 -13.48
N TYR A 103 9.63 15.44 -12.64
CA TYR A 103 10.46 14.27 -12.35
C TYR A 103 9.60 13.11 -11.88
N SER A 104 10.13 11.90 -12.00
CA SER A 104 9.49 10.68 -11.47
C SER A 104 10.15 10.21 -10.18
N ALA A 105 9.36 9.52 -9.35
CA ALA A 105 9.85 8.76 -8.21
C ALA A 105 10.83 7.66 -8.67
N GLU A 106 11.83 7.34 -7.85
CA GLU A 106 12.82 6.29 -8.19
C GLU A 106 12.15 4.94 -8.43
N ALA A 107 11.16 4.56 -7.63
CA ALA A 107 10.39 3.33 -7.84
C ALA A 107 9.69 3.30 -9.21
N ALA A 108 9.09 4.42 -9.64
CA ALA A 108 8.46 4.54 -10.96
C ALA A 108 9.50 4.47 -12.09
N LEU A 109 10.68 5.08 -11.92
CA LEU A 109 11.78 4.98 -12.88
C LEU A 109 12.31 3.56 -13.04
N ASN A 110 12.40 2.81 -11.94
CA ASN A 110 12.86 1.42 -11.97
C ASN A 110 11.86 0.52 -12.71
N LEU A 111 10.56 0.70 -12.50
CA LEU A 111 9.52 -0.02 -13.26
C LEU A 111 9.54 0.37 -14.75
N LYS A 112 9.69 1.66 -15.06
CA LYS A 112 9.83 2.12 -16.44
C LYS A 112 11.04 1.48 -17.13
N LYS A 113 12.19 1.39 -16.44
CA LYS A 113 13.39 0.69 -16.95
C LYS A 113 13.17 -0.81 -17.14
N ALA A 114 12.35 -1.42 -16.30
CA ALA A 114 11.95 -2.83 -16.45
C ALA A 114 10.96 -3.05 -17.62
N GLY A 115 10.48 -1.98 -18.27
CA GLY A 115 9.60 -2.03 -19.42
C GLY A 115 8.13 -2.25 -19.09
N THR A 116 7.68 -1.94 -17.87
CA THR A 116 6.26 -1.99 -17.51
C THR A 116 5.49 -0.84 -18.17
N ILE A 117 4.20 -1.03 -18.40
CA ILE A 117 3.34 -0.04 -19.07
C ILE A 117 2.44 0.64 -18.05
N LEU A 118 2.54 1.94 -17.91
CA LEU A 118 1.69 2.71 -16.99
C LEU A 118 0.31 2.96 -17.60
N LEU A 119 -0.75 2.46 -16.95
CA LEU A 119 -2.14 2.69 -17.34
C LEU A 119 -2.71 3.99 -16.74
N GLY A 120 -2.24 4.40 -15.57
CA GLY A 120 -2.76 5.59 -14.91
C GLY A 120 -2.37 5.73 -13.45
N LYS A 121 -2.98 6.77 -12.82
CA LYS A 121 -2.81 7.11 -11.40
C LYS A 121 -4.06 6.67 -10.64
N THR A 122 -3.85 5.89 -9.56
CA THR A 122 -4.96 5.34 -8.78
C THR A 122 -5.40 6.25 -7.66
N ASN A 123 -6.71 6.21 -7.38
CA ASN A 123 -7.37 6.96 -6.33
C ASN A 123 -6.86 6.55 -4.93
N MET A 124 -7.01 7.45 -3.97
CA MET A 124 -6.49 7.27 -2.62
C MET A 124 -7.21 8.17 -1.63
N ASP A 125 -7.13 7.90 -0.33
CA ASP A 125 -7.45 8.90 0.67
C ASP A 125 -6.56 10.13 0.51
N GLU A 126 -7.11 11.31 0.68
CA GLU A 126 -6.41 12.58 0.50
C GLU A 126 -5.11 12.62 1.29
N PHE A 127 -3.96 12.86 0.61
CA PHE A 127 -2.60 12.85 1.16
C PHE A 127 -2.25 11.60 1.97
N ALA A 128 -2.83 10.45 1.63
CA ALA A 128 -2.68 9.19 2.35
C ALA A 128 -3.20 9.22 3.81
N MET A 129 -4.13 10.13 4.12
CA MET A 129 -4.73 10.34 5.44
C MET A 129 -6.14 9.77 5.51
N GLY A 130 -6.24 8.47 5.70
CA GLY A 130 -7.48 7.71 5.79
C GLY A 130 -7.23 6.22 5.66
N SER A 131 -8.29 5.44 5.82
CA SER A 131 -8.27 3.97 5.76
C SER A 131 -9.44 3.43 4.93
N THR A 132 -10.05 4.27 4.07
CA THR A 132 -11.31 3.91 3.37
C THR A 132 -11.37 4.35 1.90
N THR A 133 -10.51 5.28 1.49
CA THR A 133 -10.54 5.97 0.18
C THR A 133 -11.83 6.81 -0.03
N GLU A 134 -12.55 7.13 1.05
CA GLU A 134 -13.71 8.02 1.02
C GLU A 134 -13.34 9.51 1.06
N THR A 135 -12.11 9.83 1.53
CA THR A 135 -11.66 11.22 1.70
C THR A 135 -11.10 11.84 0.42
N SER A 136 -11.10 11.09 -0.68
CA SER A 136 -10.65 11.58 -1.99
C SER A 136 -11.49 12.75 -2.48
N TRP A 137 -10.83 13.79 -2.99
CA TRP A 137 -11.49 14.91 -3.65
C TRP A 137 -12.23 14.50 -4.95
N PHE A 138 -11.84 13.38 -5.58
CA PHE A 138 -12.48 12.84 -6.77
C PHE A 138 -13.72 11.99 -6.46
N GLY A 139 -13.99 11.73 -5.19
CA GLY A 139 -15.02 10.79 -4.74
C GLY A 139 -14.45 9.44 -4.31
N PRO A 140 -15.29 8.60 -3.68
CA PRO A 140 -14.84 7.32 -3.12
C PRO A 140 -14.55 6.28 -4.19
N THR A 141 -13.53 5.45 -3.96
CA THR A 141 -13.38 4.17 -4.63
C THR A 141 -14.27 3.13 -3.95
N LYS A 142 -14.82 2.20 -4.70
CA LYS A 142 -15.68 1.13 -4.21
C LYS A 142 -14.97 -0.21 -4.23
N ASN A 143 -15.33 -1.09 -3.30
CA ASN A 143 -14.75 -2.43 -3.23
C ASN A 143 -15.29 -3.32 -4.38
N PRO A 144 -14.45 -3.95 -5.20
CA PRO A 144 -14.91 -4.80 -6.29
C PRO A 144 -15.70 -6.05 -5.85
N TRP A 145 -15.53 -6.50 -4.60
CA TRP A 145 -16.29 -7.64 -4.05
C TRP A 145 -17.72 -7.24 -3.67
N ASN A 146 -17.92 -6.02 -3.23
CA ASN A 146 -19.22 -5.43 -2.96
C ASN A 146 -19.13 -3.91 -3.09
N THR A 147 -19.79 -3.35 -4.11
CA THR A 147 -19.67 -1.92 -4.45
C THR A 147 -20.35 -0.96 -3.46
N GLU A 148 -21.05 -1.49 -2.47
CA GLU A 148 -21.56 -0.70 -1.34
C GLU A 148 -20.54 -0.59 -0.20
N HIS A 149 -19.40 -1.31 -0.29
CA HIS A 149 -18.36 -1.37 0.73
C HIS A 149 -17.10 -0.59 0.32
N VAL A 150 -16.34 -0.16 1.34
CA VAL A 150 -15.06 0.52 1.15
C VAL A 150 -13.99 -0.48 0.66
N PRO A 151 -13.05 -0.06 -0.21
CA PRO A 151 -11.91 -0.90 -0.61
C PRO A 151 -10.80 -0.90 0.45
N GLY A 152 -10.99 -0.16 1.54
CA GLY A 152 -9.92 0.21 2.45
C GLY A 152 -9.09 1.39 1.94
N GLY A 153 -8.01 1.71 2.64
CA GLY A 153 -7.14 2.84 2.29
C GLY A 153 -5.85 2.90 3.12
N SER A 154 -5.02 3.82 2.72
CA SER A 154 -5.23 4.88 1.72
C SER A 154 -4.91 4.46 0.27
N SER A 155 -4.42 3.24 -0.01
CA SER A 155 -4.17 2.73 -1.37
C SER A 155 -5.38 1.96 -1.94
N GLY A 156 -6.61 2.40 -1.63
CA GLY A 156 -7.83 1.68 -2.02
C GLY A 156 -8.00 1.57 -3.54
N GLY A 157 -7.73 2.63 -4.29
CA GLY A 157 -7.77 2.56 -5.76
C GLY A 157 -6.75 1.57 -6.34
N SER A 158 -5.52 1.50 -5.78
CA SER A 158 -4.51 0.53 -6.22
C SER A 158 -4.95 -0.92 -5.98
N CYS A 159 -5.53 -1.21 -4.79
CA CYS A 159 -6.02 -2.55 -4.46
C CYS A 159 -7.28 -2.90 -5.26
N ALA A 160 -8.21 -1.97 -5.42
CA ALA A 160 -9.43 -2.17 -6.19
C ALA A 160 -9.13 -2.44 -7.67
N ALA A 161 -8.21 -1.68 -8.30
CA ALA A 161 -7.81 -1.90 -9.68
C ALA A 161 -7.23 -3.31 -9.92
N VAL A 162 -6.40 -3.81 -8.98
CA VAL A 162 -5.87 -5.18 -9.05
C VAL A 162 -6.98 -6.21 -8.84
N ALA A 163 -7.83 -6.05 -7.83
CA ALA A 163 -8.93 -6.96 -7.53
C ALA A 163 -9.99 -7.02 -8.63
N ALA A 164 -10.25 -5.89 -9.32
CA ALA A 164 -11.13 -5.82 -10.48
C ALA A 164 -10.49 -6.40 -11.75
N GLY A 165 -9.19 -6.70 -11.74
CA GLY A 165 -8.44 -7.13 -12.94
C GLY A 165 -8.24 -6.02 -13.98
N GLU A 166 -8.36 -4.76 -13.59
CA GLU A 166 -8.11 -3.58 -14.43
C GLU A 166 -6.61 -3.36 -14.67
N THR A 167 -5.80 -3.89 -13.79
CA THR A 167 -4.34 -3.91 -13.91
C THR A 167 -3.77 -5.20 -13.34
N PHE A 168 -2.54 -5.56 -13.74
CA PHE A 168 -1.88 -6.78 -13.26
C PHE A 168 -1.23 -6.55 -11.89
N PHE A 169 -0.74 -5.35 -11.63
CA PHE A 169 -0.23 -4.91 -10.34
C PHE A 169 -0.29 -3.40 -10.20
N ALA A 170 -0.14 -2.93 -8.99
CA ALA A 170 -0.04 -1.51 -8.71
C ALA A 170 1.04 -1.20 -7.66
N LEU A 171 1.52 0.05 -7.64
CA LEU A 171 2.25 0.58 -6.50
C LEU A 171 1.30 1.29 -5.54
N GLY A 172 1.47 1.00 -4.25
CA GLY A 172 0.85 1.72 -3.16
C GLY A 172 1.87 2.44 -2.28
N SER A 173 1.39 3.13 -1.26
CA SER A 173 2.21 3.66 -0.17
C SER A 173 1.58 3.31 1.17
N ASP A 174 2.43 3.10 2.20
CA ASP A 174 2.00 2.63 3.51
C ASP A 174 2.70 3.45 4.60
N THR A 175 1.93 4.18 5.38
CA THR A 175 2.39 5.00 6.51
C THR A 175 1.93 4.41 7.84
N GLY A 176 0.76 3.76 7.85
CA GLY A 176 0.15 3.14 9.02
C GLY A 176 -0.65 1.87 8.72
N GLY A 177 -0.53 1.32 7.49
CA GLY A 177 -1.31 0.18 7.02
C GLY A 177 -1.84 0.34 5.61
N SER A 178 -1.51 1.45 4.95
CA SER A 178 -2.19 1.90 3.72
C SER A 178 -1.88 1.10 2.44
N ILE A 179 -1.04 0.08 2.47
CA ILE A 179 -0.95 -1.01 1.48
C ILE A 179 -1.69 -2.22 2.05
N ARG A 180 -1.42 -2.56 3.30
CA ARG A 180 -1.79 -3.83 3.92
C ARG A 180 -3.28 -3.94 4.19
N GLN A 181 -3.90 -2.92 4.78
CA GLN A 181 -5.32 -2.96 5.10
C GLN A 181 -6.19 -3.01 3.83
N PRO A 182 -5.99 -2.15 2.79
CA PRO A 182 -6.78 -2.27 1.57
C PRO A 182 -6.47 -3.55 0.79
N SER A 183 -5.27 -4.14 0.88
CA SER A 183 -5.00 -5.47 0.31
C SER A 183 -5.86 -6.57 0.95
N SER A 184 -6.04 -6.53 2.27
CA SER A 184 -6.95 -7.43 2.99
C SER A 184 -8.39 -7.24 2.52
N PHE A 185 -8.89 -6.02 2.46
CA PHE A 185 -10.28 -5.71 2.12
C PHE A 185 -10.63 -6.02 0.65
N CYS A 186 -9.64 -5.94 -0.24
CA CYS A 186 -9.82 -6.24 -1.66
C CYS A 186 -9.40 -7.67 -2.05
N GLY A 187 -8.90 -8.49 -1.11
CA GLY A 187 -8.50 -9.87 -1.39
C GLY A 187 -7.29 -9.98 -2.33
N VAL A 188 -6.32 -9.07 -2.23
CA VAL A 188 -5.09 -9.06 -3.02
C VAL A 188 -3.86 -9.19 -2.13
N THR A 189 -2.71 -9.52 -2.72
CA THR A 189 -1.44 -9.58 -2.02
C THR A 189 -0.76 -8.22 -2.03
N GLY A 190 -0.28 -7.77 -0.86
CA GLY A 190 0.44 -6.51 -0.73
C GLY A 190 1.60 -6.59 0.25
N ILE A 191 2.72 -5.97 -0.08
CA ILE A 191 3.88 -5.92 0.82
C ILE A 191 4.30 -4.48 1.11
N LYS A 192 4.38 -4.16 2.39
CA LYS A 192 5.11 -2.99 2.88
C LYS A 192 6.52 -3.44 3.24
N PRO A 193 7.56 -3.06 2.48
CA PRO A 193 8.93 -3.45 2.82
C PRO A 193 9.43 -2.75 4.09
N THR A 194 10.58 -3.17 4.57
CA THR A 194 11.31 -2.47 5.64
C THR A 194 11.56 -1.02 5.25
N TYR A 195 11.39 -0.10 6.21
CA TYR A 195 11.70 1.31 5.99
C TYR A 195 13.11 1.51 5.47
N GLY A 196 13.22 2.13 4.29
CA GLY A 196 14.48 2.39 3.57
C GLY A 196 14.88 1.31 2.55
N THR A 197 14.12 0.24 2.35
CA THR A 197 14.35 -0.77 1.30
C THR A 197 14.03 -0.20 -0.09
N VAL A 198 12.97 0.58 -0.22
CA VAL A 198 12.56 1.29 -1.44
C VAL A 198 12.76 2.77 -1.24
N SER A 199 13.36 3.46 -2.22
CA SER A 199 13.55 4.91 -2.15
C SER A 199 12.22 5.66 -2.04
N ARG A 200 12.17 6.65 -1.15
CA ARG A 200 11.05 7.57 -0.98
C ARG A 200 11.17 8.82 -1.85
N TYR A 201 12.24 8.95 -2.65
CA TYR A 201 12.37 10.06 -3.58
C TYR A 201 11.22 10.06 -4.59
N GLY A 202 10.49 11.19 -4.63
CA GLY A 202 9.31 11.35 -5.48
C GLY A 202 8.01 10.82 -4.85
N LEU A 203 8.03 10.26 -3.64
CA LEU A 203 6.83 10.04 -2.84
C LEU A 203 6.45 11.35 -2.14
N ILE A 204 5.23 11.85 -2.38
CA ILE A 204 4.71 13.02 -1.65
C ILE A 204 4.46 12.62 -0.21
N ALA A 205 5.19 13.28 0.70
CA ALA A 205 5.30 12.83 2.09
C ALA A 205 4.03 13.13 2.92
N TYR A 206 3.56 12.10 3.62
CA TYR A 206 2.66 12.22 4.76
C TYR A 206 3.45 12.19 6.07
N GLY A 207 4.00 11.05 6.46
CA GLY A 207 4.83 10.84 7.64
C GLY A 207 6.24 10.42 7.25
N SER A 208 7.18 11.37 7.17
CA SER A 208 8.52 11.15 6.61
C SER A 208 9.32 10.03 7.28
N SER A 209 9.05 9.72 8.56
CA SER A 209 9.72 8.65 9.30
C SER A 209 8.98 7.30 9.23
N LEU A 210 7.85 7.22 8.49
CA LEU A 210 6.95 6.08 8.46
C LEU A 210 6.64 5.62 7.03
N ASP A 211 6.51 6.56 6.07
CA ASP A 211 6.09 6.29 4.70
C ASP A 211 6.99 5.29 3.97
N GLN A 212 6.39 4.35 3.26
CA GLN A 212 7.09 3.42 2.40
C GLN A 212 6.26 3.10 1.15
N ILE A 213 6.91 3.00 -0.03
CA ILE A 213 6.30 2.48 -1.27
C ILE A 213 6.42 0.96 -1.25
N GLY A 214 5.39 0.27 -1.76
CA GLY A 214 5.42 -1.17 -1.95
C GLY A 214 4.44 -1.65 -3.01
N PRO A 215 4.61 -2.89 -3.50
CA PRO A 215 3.78 -3.50 -4.51
C PRO A 215 2.47 -4.05 -3.94
N ILE A 216 1.46 -4.07 -4.82
CA ILE A 216 0.17 -4.72 -4.67
C ILE A 216 -0.05 -5.54 -5.94
N ALA A 217 -0.29 -6.84 -5.81
CA ALA A 217 -0.43 -7.75 -6.93
C ALA A 217 -1.37 -8.91 -6.59
N LYS A 218 -1.53 -9.85 -7.51
CA LYS A 218 -2.45 -10.98 -7.36
C LYS A 218 -1.90 -12.11 -6.53
N ASP A 219 -0.57 -12.24 -6.41
CA ASP A 219 0.08 -13.30 -5.66
C ASP A 219 1.46 -12.87 -5.11
N THR A 220 2.06 -13.75 -4.30
CA THR A 220 3.35 -13.52 -3.65
C THR A 220 4.51 -13.46 -4.64
N ALA A 221 4.47 -14.25 -5.70
CA ALA A 221 5.54 -14.29 -6.69
C ALA A 221 5.62 -12.96 -7.46
N ASP A 222 4.47 -12.42 -7.88
CA ASP A 222 4.36 -11.11 -8.50
C ASP A 222 4.87 -10.01 -7.57
N CYS A 223 4.38 -9.97 -6.32
CA CYS A 223 4.84 -8.99 -5.31
C CYS A 223 6.35 -9.08 -5.10
N THR A 224 6.93 -10.28 -5.12
CA THR A 224 8.38 -10.49 -4.99
C THR A 224 9.15 -9.88 -6.14
N ALA A 225 8.75 -10.15 -7.38
CA ALA A 225 9.42 -9.63 -8.58
C ALA A 225 9.31 -8.11 -8.69
N ILE A 226 8.16 -7.55 -8.32
CA ILE A 226 7.93 -6.11 -8.32
C ILE A 226 8.78 -5.46 -7.23
N LEU A 227 8.79 -6.03 -6.00
CA LEU A 227 9.62 -5.53 -4.90
C LEU A 227 11.11 -5.55 -5.28
N GLU A 228 11.60 -6.63 -5.88
CA GLU A 228 12.98 -6.73 -6.35
C GLU A 228 13.31 -5.62 -7.37
N THR A 229 12.37 -5.31 -8.26
CA THR A 229 12.52 -4.28 -9.28
C THR A 229 12.59 -2.87 -8.69
N ILE A 230 11.77 -2.55 -7.69
CA ILE A 230 11.69 -1.20 -7.09
C ILE A 230 12.66 -0.99 -5.94
N ALA A 231 13.18 -2.05 -5.31
CA ALA A 231 14.13 -1.97 -4.21
C ALA A 231 15.49 -1.52 -4.72
N SER A 232 15.98 -0.39 -4.21
CA SER A 232 17.26 0.17 -4.64
C SER A 232 17.83 1.14 -3.62
N TYR A 233 19.18 1.26 -3.60
CA TYR A 233 19.82 2.37 -2.90
C TYR A 233 19.77 3.63 -3.77
N ASP A 234 19.23 4.70 -3.23
CA ASP A 234 19.11 5.99 -3.89
C ASP A 234 19.75 7.10 -3.06
N LYS A 235 20.77 7.77 -3.64
CA LYS A 235 21.45 8.90 -3.00
C LYS A 235 20.56 10.14 -2.83
N LYS A 236 19.44 10.22 -3.55
CA LYS A 236 18.46 11.32 -3.44
C LYS A 236 17.56 11.17 -2.21
N ASP A 237 17.50 9.97 -1.61
CA ASP A 237 16.78 9.69 -0.38
C ASP A 237 17.77 9.31 0.73
N SER A 238 17.94 10.20 1.70
CA SER A 238 18.84 9.97 2.85
C SER A 238 18.41 8.84 3.77
N THR A 239 17.19 8.34 3.63
CA THR A 239 16.67 7.20 4.40
C THR A 239 16.84 5.87 3.68
N SER A 240 17.21 5.89 2.39
CA SER A 240 17.47 4.70 1.59
C SER A 240 18.69 3.95 2.12
N VAL A 241 18.56 2.64 2.36
CA VAL A 241 19.60 1.81 2.95
C VAL A 241 20.35 1.04 1.87
N LYS A 242 21.67 1.14 1.90
CA LYS A 242 22.52 0.39 0.97
C LYS A 242 22.60 -1.07 1.43
N ARG A 243 22.21 -1.99 0.55
CA ARG A 243 22.35 -3.45 0.71
C ARG A 243 23.25 -4.00 -0.40
N GLU A 244 23.83 -5.18 -0.18
CA GLU A 244 24.70 -5.82 -1.17
C GLU A 244 23.91 -6.30 -2.39
N ALA A 245 22.70 -6.85 -2.18
CA ALA A 245 21.80 -7.32 -3.22
C ALA A 245 20.34 -7.29 -2.77
N TYR A 246 19.45 -7.29 -3.76
CA TYR A 246 18.00 -7.43 -3.62
C TYR A 246 17.55 -8.61 -4.51
N ASN A 247 17.91 -9.85 -4.12
CA ASN A 247 17.67 -11.07 -4.91
C ASN A 247 16.49 -11.87 -4.34
N PHE A 248 15.35 -11.21 -4.16
CA PHE A 248 14.17 -11.82 -3.52
C PHE A 248 13.58 -12.95 -4.37
N THR A 249 13.55 -12.80 -5.69
CA THR A 249 13.00 -13.79 -6.62
C THR A 249 13.82 -15.09 -6.64
N ALA A 250 15.14 -14.96 -6.67
CA ALA A 250 16.04 -16.14 -6.69
C ALA A 250 16.00 -16.95 -5.39
N ALA A 251 15.65 -16.30 -4.27
CA ALA A 251 15.56 -16.92 -2.95
C ALA A 251 14.13 -17.30 -2.54
N LEU A 252 13.15 -17.15 -3.46
CA LEU A 252 11.75 -17.49 -3.22
C LEU A 252 11.52 -19.00 -3.40
N THR A 253 11.53 -19.74 -2.30
CA THR A 253 11.44 -21.20 -2.29
C THR A 253 10.13 -21.74 -1.73
N GLY A 254 9.45 -20.96 -0.88
CA GLY A 254 8.30 -21.45 -0.10
C GLY A 254 8.67 -22.46 0.99
N GLU A 255 9.95 -22.59 1.35
CA GLU A 255 10.37 -23.50 2.43
C GLU A 255 10.12 -22.86 3.79
N VAL A 256 9.31 -23.51 4.62
CA VAL A 256 8.93 -23.05 5.97
C VAL A 256 9.18 -24.11 7.05
N LYS A 257 9.77 -25.25 6.69
CA LYS A 257 10.03 -26.33 7.66
C LYS A 257 10.95 -25.86 8.78
N GLY A 258 10.47 -25.98 10.02
CA GLY A 258 11.16 -25.51 11.22
C GLY A 258 11.18 -23.99 11.41
N MET A 259 10.50 -23.21 10.54
CA MET A 259 10.30 -21.79 10.73
C MET A 259 9.39 -21.55 11.94
N LYS A 260 9.79 -20.67 12.84
CA LYS A 260 9.01 -20.32 14.03
C LYS A 260 8.10 -19.16 13.73
N ILE A 261 6.79 -19.40 13.83
CA ILE A 261 5.74 -18.39 13.63
C ILE A 261 5.12 -18.07 14.98
N GLY A 262 5.26 -16.82 15.42
CA GLY A 262 4.65 -16.31 16.64
C GLY A 262 3.29 -15.66 16.37
N ILE A 263 2.29 -15.94 17.19
CA ILE A 263 0.98 -15.31 17.12
C ILE A 263 0.76 -14.49 18.39
N PRO A 264 0.74 -13.14 18.31
CA PRO A 264 0.48 -12.31 19.49
C PRO A 264 -0.98 -12.43 19.94
N SER A 265 -1.20 -12.91 21.17
CA SER A 265 -2.54 -13.03 21.78
C SER A 265 -3.24 -11.67 21.89
N ASP A 266 -2.46 -10.59 22.03
CA ASP A 266 -2.96 -9.20 22.11
C ASP A 266 -3.80 -8.78 20.90
N TYR A 267 -3.58 -9.36 19.72
CA TYR A 267 -4.36 -9.06 18.51
C TYR A 267 -5.57 -9.96 18.30
N LEU A 268 -5.76 -11.00 19.14
CA LEU A 268 -6.86 -11.96 19.03
C LEU A 268 -7.97 -11.73 20.09
N GLY A 269 -7.92 -10.59 20.77
CA GLY A 269 -8.80 -10.25 21.90
C GLY A 269 -10.14 -9.65 21.50
N GLU A 270 -10.73 -8.93 22.47
CA GLU A 270 -12.01 -8.25 22.32
C GLU A 270 -11.98 -7.23 21.16
N GLY A 271 -13.04 -7.19 20.36
CA GLY A 271 -13.19 -6.30 19.22
C GLY A 271 -12.70 -6.85 17.88
N LEU A 272 -12.09 -8.04 17.87
CA LEU A 272 -11.80 -8.76 16.63
C LEU A 272 -13.02 -9.60 16.21
N ASP A 273 -13.42 -9.46 14.95
CA ASP A 273 -14.49 -10.24 14.35
C ASP A 273 -14.14 -11.74 14.36
N GLU A 274 -15.12 -12.59 14.69
CA GLU A 274 -14.90 -14.04 14.81
C GLU A 274 -14.54 -14.70 13.47
N ASP A 275 -15.07 -14.22 12.34
CA ASP A 275 -14.71 -14.74 11.01
C ASP A 275 -13.26 -14.39 10.68
N VAL A 276 -12.82 -13.17 11.01
CA VAL A 276 -11.42 -12.74 10.85
C VAL A 276 -10.50 -13.59 11.73
N LYS A 277 -10.84 -13.77 12.99
CA LYS A 277 -10.08 -14.58 13.92
C LYS A 277 -9.95 -16.02 13.44
N LYS A 278 -11.06 -16.61 13.03
CA LYS A 278 -11.12 -17.99 12.51
C LYS A 278 -10.20 -18.14 11.28
N ALA A 279 -10.34 -17.27 10.28
CA ALA A 279 -9.55 -17.36 9.05
C ALA A 279 -8.05 -17.23 9.32
N VAL A 280 -7.64 -16.33 10.23
CA VAL A 280 -6.23 -16.16 10.61
C VAL A 280 -5.67 -17.38 11.34
N LEU A 281 -6.46 -18.01 12.21
CA LEU A 281 -6.04 -19.23 12.90
C LEU A 281 -5.98 -20.45 11.96
N GLU A 282 -6.91 -20.56 11.01
CA GLU A 282 -6.86 -21.58 9.95
C GLU A 282 -5.61 -21.40 9.06
N ALA A 283 -5.23 -20.16 8.78
CA ALA A 283 -3.98 -19.87 8.06
C ALA A 283 -2.72 -20.30 8.86
N ALA A 284 -2.75 -20.13 10.19
CA ALA A 284 -1.66 -20.60 11.05
C ALA A 284 -1.57 -22.15 11.04
N ASP A 285 -2.70 -22.84 11.05
CA ASP A 285 -2.75 -24.30 10.98
C ASP A 285 -2.24 -24.80 9.61
N ALA A 286 -2.60 -24.13 8.51
CA ALA A 286 -2.06 -24.46 7.17
C ALA A 286 -0.53 -24.32 7.11
N LEU A 287 0.04 -23.25 7.68
CA LEU A 287 1.50 -23.09 7.77
C LEU A 287 2.16 -24.15 8.65
N LYS A 288 1.50 -24.58 9.71
CA LYS A 288 1.95 -25.68 10.57
C LYS A 288 1.94 -27.01 9.82
N GLU A 289 0.95 -27.27 8.97
CA GLU A 289 0.91 -28.45 8.11
C GLU A 289 2.04 -28.44 7.07
N CYS A 290 2.50 -27.24 6.62
CA CYS A 290 3.69 -27.07 5.80
C CYS A 290 5.01 -27.30 6.57
N GLY A 291 4.97 -27.54 7.89
CA GLY A 291 6.12 -27.85 8.72
C GLY A 291 6.67 -26.69 9.55
N ALA A 292 5.97 -25.56 9.62
CA ALA A 292 6.31 -24.47 10.53
C ALA A 292 5.95 -24.83 11.99
N GLU A 293 6.64 -24.21 12.95
CA GLU A 293 6.35 -24.28 14.38
C GLU A 293 5.53 -23.04 14.78
N VAL A 294 4.31 -23.21 15.31
CA VAL A 294 3.41 -22.11 15.67
C VAL A 294 3.30 -22.00 17.17
N GLU A 295 3.55 -20.82 17.73
CA GLU A 295 3.49 -20.53 19.16
C GLU A 295 2.74 -19.21 19.43
N PHE A 296 1.93 -19.19 20.52
CA PHE A 296 1.27 -17.98 21.00
C PHE A 296 2.16 -17.25 22.01
N PHE A 297 2.11 -15.92 22.00
CA PHE A 297 2.84 -15.08 22.95
C PHE A 297 2.15 -13.74 23.15
N ASP A 298 2.55 -12.96 24.15
CA ASP A 298 2.10 -11.59 24.36
C ASP A 298 3.16 -10.64 23.83
N LEU A 299 2.78 -9.77 22.86
CA LEU A 299 3.70 -8.77 22.28
C LEU A 299 3.90 -7.59 23.23
N GLY A 300 2.83 -7.16 23.91
CA GLY A 300 2.83 -5.98 24.76
C GLY A 300 2.80 -4.66 23.97
N MET A 301 2.49 -3.57 24.65
CA MET A 301 2.48 -2.20 24.11
C MET A 301 1.53 -1.94 22.92
N VAL A 302 0.65 -2.88 22.57
CA VAL A 302 -0.28 -2.76 21.44
C VAL A 302 -1.23 -1.57 21.63
N GLU A 303 -1.72 -1.35 22.84
CA GLU A 303 -2.62 -0.26 23.20
C GLU A 303 -1.99 1.14 23.02
N TYR A 304 -0.67 1.24 22.99
CA TYR A 304 0.04 2.52 22.78
C TYR A 304 0.34 2.79 21.30
N ALA A 305 0.13 1.81 20.41
CA ALA A 305 0.50 1.93 18.99
C ALA A 305 -0.31 3.02 18.28
N ILE A 306 -1.64 3.00 18.42
CA ILE A 306 -2.53 3.99 17.79
C ILE A 306 -2.20 5.42 18.30
N PRO A 307 -2.21 5.71 19.61
CA PRO A 307 -1.90 7.06 20.10
C PRO A 307 -0.51 7.55 19.67
N ALA A 308 0.52 6.69 19.73
CA ALA A 308 1.87 7.05 19.31
C ALA A 308 1.93 7.35 17.81
N TYR A 309 1.28 6.53 16.98
CA TYR A 309 1.21 6.72 15.55
C TYR A 309 0.56 8.07 15.19
N TYR A 310 -0.65 8.34 15.69
CA TYR A 310 -1.38 9.55 15.31
C TYR A 310 -0.69 10.84 15.77
N VAL A 311 -0.01 10.83 16.92
CA VAL A 311 0.80 11.97 17.38
C VAL A 311 2.00 12.18 16.45
N ILE A 312 2.77 11.14 16.14
CA ILE A 312 3.97 11.24 15.28
C ILE A 312 3.58 11.62 13.85
N ALA A 313 2.62 10.89 13.27
CA ALA A 313 2.19 11.10 11.88
C ALA A 313 1.58 12.49 11.68
N SER A 314 0.74 12.96 12.61
CA SER A 314 0.15 14.31 12.53
C SER A 314 1.20 15.40 12.68
N ALA A 315 2.17 15.23 13.59
CA ALA A 315 3.28 16.16 13.75
C ALA A 315 4.10 16.30 12.46
N GLU A 316 4.43 15.16 11.83
CA GLU A 316 5.16 15.15 10.55
C GLU A 316 4.30 15.70 9.39
N ALA A 317 3.01 15.37 9.34
CA ALA A 317 2.06 15.91 8.36
C ALA A 317 1.97 17.43 8.42
N SER A 318 1.83 18.01 9.62
CA SER A 318 1.75 19.47 9.77
C SER A 318 2.98 20.17 9.20
N SER A 319 4.17 19.57 9.36
CA SER A 319 5.43 20.07 8.81
C SER A 319 5.51 19.83 7.30
N ASN A 320 5.21 18.61 6.82
CA ASN A 320 5.32 18.24 5.41
C ASN A 320 4.34 19.02 4.52
N LEU A 321 3.09 19.22 4.97
CA LEU A 321 2.05 19.88 4.19
C LEU A 321 2.11 21.42 4.28
N SER A 322 3.02 21.99 5.07
CA SER A 322 3.21 23.44 5.15
C SER A 322 3.64 24.07 3.82
N ARG A 323 4.25 23.28 2.93
CA ARG A 323 4.73 23.72 1.61
C ARG A 323 3.62 23.93 0.57
N PHE A 324 2.42 23.39 0.82
CA PHE A 324 1.28 23.54 -0.10
C PHE A 324 0.47 24.77 0.30
N ASP A 325 0.80 25.89 -0.31
CA ASP A 325 0.35 27.23 0.06
C ASP A 325 -0.33 28.00 -1.10
N GLY A 326 -0.46 27.38 -2.27
CA GLY A 326 -1.05 27.99 -3.46
C GLY A 326 -0.15 29.02 -4.16
N VAL A 327 1.14 29.11 -3.79
CA VAL A 327 2.07 30.10 -4.39
C VAL A 327 2.84 29.54 -5.56
N LYS A 328 3.50 28.39 -5.41
CA LYS A 328 4.40 27.86 -6.44
C LYS A 328 3.69 26.91 -7.42
N TYR A 329 2.73 26.14 -6.94
CA TYR A 329 1.98 25.13 -7.71
C TYR A 329 0.69 24.76 -6.99
N GLY A 330 -0.20 24.06 -7.69
CA GLY A 330 -1.47 23.60 -7.15
C GLY A 330 -2.53 24.71 -7.10
N TYR A 331 -3.59 24.40 -6.34
CA TYR A 331 -4.74 25.28 -6.18
C TYR A 331 -4.39 26.57 -5.43
N ARG A 332 -4.82 27.71 -5.99
CA ARG A 332 -4.85 29.02 -5.34
C ARG A 332 -6.28 29.54 -5.35
N THR A 333 -6.75 30.07 -4.21
CA THR A 333 -8.03 30.77 -4.18
C THR A 333 -8.04 31.92 -5.19
N PRO A 334 -9.12 32.10 -5.98
CA PRO A 334 -9.21 33.20 -6.93
C PRO A 334 -9.48 34.56 -6.27
N GLU A 335 -10.01 34.58 -5.04
CA GLU A 335 -10.48 35.77 -4.34
C GLU A 335 -9.78 35.95 -3.00
N TYR A 336 -8.97 36.99 -2.87
CA TYR A 336 -8.28 37.37 -1.64
C TYR A 336 -7.93 38.87 -1.65
N GLU A 337 -7.90 39.49 -0.49
CA GLU A 337 -7.57 40.91 -0.32
C GLU A 337 -6.06 41.10 -0.09
N ASP A 338 -5.41 40.18 0.63
CA ASP A 338 -3.99 40.24 0.93
C ASP A 338 -3.31 38.84 0.89
N LEU A 339 -2.00 38.82 1.08
CA LEU A 339 -1.20 37.60 1.04
C LEU A 339 -1.59 36.61 2.16
N HIS A 340 -1.91 37.11 3.35
CA HIS A 340 -2.32 36.26 4.47
C HIS A 340 -3.65 35.58 4.18
N GLU A 341 -4.60 36.31 3.66
CA GLU A 341 -5.89 35.77 3.26
C GLU A 341 -5.75 34.76 2.11
N MET A 342 -4.88 35.04 1.14
CA MET A 342 -4.58 34.09 0.06
C MET A 342 -4.09 32.74 0.61
N TYR A 343 -3.12 32.73 1.52
CA TYR A 343 -2.65 31.48 2.16
C TYR A 343 -3.75 30.76 2.91
N LYS A 344 -4.49 31.50 3.73
CA LYS A 344 -5.57 30.94 4.56
C LYS A 344 -6.66 30.32 3.71
N LYS A 345 -7.18 31.05 2.72
CA LYS A 345 -8.24 30.56 1.83
C LYS A 345 -7.77 29.41 0.95
N SER A 346 -6.59 29.51 0.31
CA SER A 346 -6.08 28.44 -0.54
C SER A 346 -5.97 27.12 0.22
N ARG A 347 -5.51 27.15 1.46
CA ARG A 347 -5.36 25.95 2.30
C ARG A 347 -6.70 25.44 2.83
N SER A 348 -7.60 26.31 3.27
CA SER A 348 -8.91 25.91 3.80
C SER A 348 -9.88 25.40 2.71
N GLU A 349 -9.75 25.88 1.49
CA GLU A 349 -10.53 25.44 0.33
C GLU A 349 -9.92 24.23 -0.40
N GLY A 350 -8.59 24.11 -0.31
CA GLY A 350 -7.79 23.12 -1.03
C GLY A 350 -7.63 21.80 -0.29
N PHE A 351 -7.59 21.80 1.05
CA PHE A 351 -7.51 20.57 1.86
C PHE A 351 -8.87 20.14 2.36
N GLY A 352 -9.14 18.83 2.34
CA GLY A 352 -10.29 18.19 2.94
C GLY A 352 -10.23 18.17 4.48
N ALA A 353 -11.37 17.85 5.09
CA ALA A 353 -11.56 17.96 6.54
C ALA A 353 -10.59 17.10 7.36
N GLU A 354 -10.30 15.86 6.92
CA GLU A 354 -9.39 14.97 7.65
C GLU A 354 -7.95 15.50 7.61
N VAL A 355 -7.48 15.97 6.46
CA VAL A 355 -6.14 16.56 6.33
C VAL A 355 -6.02 17.83 7.19
N GLN A 356 -7.03 18.69 7.19
CA GLN A 356 -7.05 19.87 8.08
C GLN A 356 -6.98 19.47 9.54
N ARG A 357 -7.73 18.45 9.97
CA ARG A 357 -7.71 17.92 11.35
C ARG A 357 -6.30 17.46 11.74
N ARG A 358 -5.63 16.67 10.87
CA ARG A 358 -4.27 16.18 11.12
C ARG A 358 -3.23 17.29 11.16
N ILE A 359 -3.33 18.29 10.30
CA ILE A 359 -2.47 19.49 10.32
C ILE A 359 -2.65 20.25 11.67
N MET A 360 -3.90 20.47 12.10
CA MET A 360 -4.19 21.14 13.35
C MET A 360 -3.67 20.36 14.57
N LEU A 361 -3.94 19.05 14.61
CA LEU A 361 -3.43 18.17 15.68
C LEU A 361 -1.89 18.17 15.71
N GLY A 362 -1.24 18.06 14.56
CA GLY A 362 0.22 18.10 14.46
C GLY A 362 0.81 19.43 14.95
N THR A 363 0.21 20.54 14.54
CA THR A 363 0.61 21.87 14.99
C THR A 363 0.46 22.00 16.53
N TYR A 364 -0.63 21.47 17.08
CA TYR A 364 -0.88 21.48 18.53
C TYR A 364 0.18 20.66 19.28
N VAL A 365 0.45 19.42 18.89
CA VAL A 365 1.40 18.56 19.61
C VAL A 365 2.86 19.01 19.47
N LEU A 366 3.17 19.84 18.48
CA LEU A 366 4.48 20.46 18.30
C LEU A 366 4.62 21.82 18.98
N SER A 367 3.53 22.40 19.48
CA SER A 367 3.55 23.74 20.09
C SER A 367 4.24 23.74 21.47
N SER A 368 4.68 24.94 21.88
CA SER A 368 5.34 25.15 23.16
C SER A 368 4.44 24.70 24.33
N GLY A 369 4.98 23.91 25.26
CA GLY A 369 4.27 23.35 26.40
C GLY A 369 3.62 21.97 26.10
N TYR A 370 3.32 21.64 24.85
CA TYR A 370 2.71 20.35 24.48
C TYR A 370 3.71 19.37 23.86
N TYR A 371 4.80 19.85 23.28
CA TYR A 371 5.84 19.02 22.68
C TYR A 371 6.37 17.93 23.61
N ASP A 372 6.70 18.31 24.87
CA ASP A 372 7.20 17.35 25.87
C ASP A 372 6.10 16.40 26.34
N ALA A 373 4.87 16.91 26.48
CA ALA A 373 3.75 16.15 27.01
C ALA A 373 3.22 15.10 26.01
N TYR A 374 3.30 15.37 24.71
CA TYR A 374 2.75 14.50 23.67
C TYR A 374 3.83 13.93 22.74
N TYR A 375 4.54 14.77 21.99
CA TYR A 375 5.45 14.29 20.95
C TYR A 375 6.62 13.49 21.53
N LYS A 376 7.27 13.96 22.60
CA LYS A 376 8.35 13.19 23.26
C LYS A 376 7.85 11.87 23.85
N LYS A 377 6.63 11.83 24.42
CA LYS A 377 6.03 10.60 24.93
C LYS A 377 5.73 9.61 23.80
N ALA A 378 5.16 10.07 22.68
CA ALA A 378 4.93 9.23 21.50
C ALA A 378 6.25 8.65 20.96
N ARG A 379 7.33 9.44 20.91
CA ARG A 379 8.67 8.95 20.54
C ARG A 379 9.25 7.96 21.55
N ALA A 380 8.92 8.08 22.83
CA ALA A 380 9.31 7.10 23.83
C ALA A 380 8.52 5.79 23.67
N ALA A 381 7.20 5.87 23.44
CA ALA A 381 6.38 4.71 23.11
C ALA A 381 6.87 3.99 21.84
N GLN A 382 7.22 4.75 20.78
CA GLN A 382 7.83 4.18 19.58
C GLN A 382 9.08 3.35 19.88
N ARG A 383 9.98 3.82 20.76
CA ARG A 383 11.18 3.03 21.12
C ARG A 383 10.81 1.74 21.84
N LYS A 384 9.83 1.79 22.74
CA LYS A 384 9.33 0.60 23.46
C LYS A 384 8.69 -0.41 22.52
N ILE A 385 7.82 0.02 21.60
CA ILE A 385 7.22 -0.85 20.58
C ILE A 385 8.32 -1.53 19.75
N ARG A 386 9.37 -0.80 19.35
CA ARG A 386 10.52 -1.38 18.66
C ARG A 386 11.27 -2.45 19.47
N GLU A 387 11.44 -2.19 20.78
CA GLU A 387 12.07 -3.12 21.71
C GLU A 387 11.24 -4.41 21.85
N GLU A 388 9.91 -4.31 21.97
CA GLU A 388 9.02 -5.49 22.07
C GLU A 388 9.07 -6.36 20.80
N PHE A 389 9.02 -5.74 19.61
CA PHE A 389 9.22 -6.50 18.36
C PHE A 389 10.60 -7.14 18.28
N ALA A 390 11.67 -6.45 18.70
CA ALA A 390 13.01 -7.03 18.73
C ALA A 390 13.09 -8.25 19.64
N ASN A 391 12.51 -8.16 20.85
CA ASN A 391 12.43 -9.27 21.79
C ASN A 391 11.60 -10.45 21.25
N ALA A 392 10.51 -10.17 20.50
CA ALA A 392 9.72 -11.20 19.86
C ALA A 392 10.52 -11.95 18.78
N PHE A 393 11.26 -11.22 17.95
CA PHE A 393 12.12 -11.83 16.91
C PHE A 393 13.37 -12.54 17.43
N GLU A 394 13.65 -12.50 18.73
CA GLU A 394 14.61 -13.44 19.35
C GLU A 394 14.03 -14.86 19.50
N LYS A 395 12.70 -15.00 19.44
CA LYS A 395 11.97 -16.25 19.68
C LYS A 395 11.30 -16.82 18.43
N CYS A 396 10.90 -15.95 17.48
CA CYS A 396 10.25 -16.37 16.25
C CYS A 396 10.87 -15.70 15.02
N ASP A 397 10.72 -16.32 13.85
CA ASP A 397 11.21 -15.84 12.57
C ASP A 397 10.21 -14.91 11.89
N VAL A 398 8.91 -15.17 12.11
CA VAL A 398 7.76 -14.44 11.55
C VAL A 398 6.69 -14.29 12.61
N ILE A 399 6.01 -13.15 12.61
CA ILE A 399 4.81 -12.91 13.43
C ILE A 399 3.60 -12.91 12.51
N LEU A 400 2.56 -13.68 12.83
CA LEU A 400 1.30 -13.75 12.11
C LEU A 400 0.21 -13.04 12.92
N THR A 401 -0.53 -12.12 12.25
CA THR A 401 -1.60 -11.34 12.88
C THR A 401 -2.79 -11.15 11.91
N PRO A 402 -3.99 -10.76 12.42
CA PRO A 402 -4.98 -10.11 11.59
C PRO A 402 -4.42 -8.83 10.96
N VAL A 403 -5.06 -8.35 9.88
CA VAL A 403 -4.73 -7.07 9.23
C VAL A 403 -5.61 -5.94 9.76
N ALA A 404 -6.87 -6.22 9.95
CA ALA A 404 -7.87 -5.30 10.47
C ALA A 404 -8.83 -6.08 11.41
N PRO A 405 -9.54 -5.39 12.31
CA PRO A 405 -10.48 -6.06 13.21
C PRO A 405 -11.70 -6.66 12.51
N THR A 406 -12.05 -6.16 11.33
CA THR A 406 -13.24 -6.57 10.55
C THR A 406 -12.85 -6.75 9.08
N THR A 407 -13.73 -7.33 8.30
CA THR A 407 -13.72 -7.24 6.82
C THR A 407 -14.12 -5.83 6.37
N ALA A 408 -14.16 -5.58 5.05
CA ALA A 408 -14.62 -4.30 4.52
C ALA A 408 -16.07 -4.02 4.94
N TYR A 409 -16.35 -2.78 5.31
CA TYR A 409 -17.65 -2.31 5.79
C TYR A 409 -18.28 -1.32 4.81
N GLU A 410 -19.57 -1.01 4.99
CA GLU A 410 -20.33 -0.12 4.12
C GLU A 410 -19.75 1.30 4.05
N ILE A 411 -19.78 1.88 2.86
CA ILE A 411 -19.41 3.27 2.60
C ILE A 411 -20.29 4.19 3.46
N GLY A 412 -19.66 5.16 4.13
CA GLY A 412 -20.34 6.13 5.00
C GLY A 412 -20.55 5.65 6.44
N SER A 413 -20.41 4.37 6.75
CA SER A 413 -20.74 3.83 8.08
C SER A 413 -19.83 4.36 9.21
N LYS A 414 -18.56 4.72 8.92
CA LYS A 414 -17.60 5.22 9.92
C LYS A 414 -17.17 6.68 9.73
N THR A 415 -17.88 7.44 8.91
CA THR A 415 -17.50 8.83 8.60
C THR A 415 -17.84 9.83 9.71
N THR A 416 -18.77 9.50 10.61
CA THR A 416 -19.23 10.40 11.69
C THR A 416 -18.31 10.43 12.90
N ASN A 417 -17.55 9.37 13.15
CA ASN A 417 -16.62 9.26 14.28
C ASN A 417 -15.23 8.88 13.82
N PRO A 418 -14.28 9.82 13.74
CA PRO A 418 -12.90 9.52 13.33
C PRO A 418 -12.19 8.46 14.18
N LEU A 419 -12.54 8.33 15.46
CA LEU A 419 -11.92 7.36 16.35
C LEU A 419 -12.26 5.91 15.97
N GLU A 420 -13.44 5.67 15.38
CA GLU A 420 -13.81 4.34 14.87
C GLU A 420 -12.98 3.94 13.65
N MET A 421 -12.72 4.90 12.75
CA MET A 421 -11.80 4.68 11.63
C MET A 421 -10.37 4.40 12.14
N TYR A 422 -9.90 5.20 13.13
CA TYR A 422 -8.57 5.04 13.70
C TYR A 422 -8.39 3.71 14.43
N ALA A 423 -9.43 3.19 15.09
CA ALA A 423 -9.38 1.89 15.76
C ALA A 423 -9.14 0.73 14.77
N GLY A 424 -9.56 0.88 13.51
CA GLY A 424 -9.30 -0.10 12.45
C GLY A 424 -7.82 -0.32 12.14
N ASP A 425 -6.94 0.63 12.49
CA ASP A 425 -5.51 0.57 12.21
C ASP A 425 -4.70 -0.18 13.29
N ILE A 426 -5.35 -0.74 14.33
CA ILE A 426 -4.69 -1.35 15.50
C ILE A 426 -3.68 -2.44 15.12
N CYS A 427 -3.98 -3.25 14.11
CA CYS A 427 -3.14 -4.37 13.69
C CYS A 427 -1.96 -3.94 12.79
N THR A 428 -1.97 -2.72 12.25
CA THR A 428 -1.02 -2.31 11.22
C THR A 428 -0.03 -1.23 11.64
N VAL A 429 -0.46 -0.23 12.44
CA VAL A 429 0.38 0.94 12.77
C VAL A 429 1.65 0.61 13.54
N SER A 430 1.63 -0.43 14.40
CA SER A 430 2.78 -0.88 15.18
C SER A 430 3.97 -1.28 14.28
N VAL A 431 3.67 -1.91 13.15
CA VAL A 431 4.65 -2.35 12.14
C VAL A 431 5.37 -1.16 11.50
N ASN A 432 4.63 -0.05 11.19
CA ASN A 432 5.24 1.19 10.69
C ASN A 432 6.08 1.89 11.76
N ILE A 433 5.56 1.98 13.00
CA ILE A 433 6.28 2.55 14.15
C ILE A 433 7.62 1.83 14.37
N ALA A 434 7.61 0.51 14.23
CA ALA A 434 8.81 -0.30 14.35
C ALA A 434 9.72 -0.25 13.11
N GLY A 435 9.20 0.14 11.95
CA GLY A 435 9.94 0.19 10.68
C GLY A 435 10.16 -1.18 10.03
N LEU A 436 9.31 -2.16 10.38
CA LEU A 436 9.41 -3.56 9.96
C LEU A 436 8.70 -3.83 8.63
N PRO A 437 9.06 -4.90 7.91
CA PRO A 437 8.30 -5.33 6.74
C PRO A 437 7.03 -6.08 7.15
N GLY A 438 5.99 -6.01 6.30
CA GLY A 438 4.76 -6.75 6.47
C GLY A 438 4.17 -7.16 5.12
N LEU A 439 3.88 -8.44 4.96
CA LEU A 439 3.19 -9.03 3.82
C LEU A 439 1.75 -9.31 4.21
N VAL A 440 0.82 -8.98 3.33
CA VAL A 440 -0.60 -9.31 3.48
C VAL A 440 -1.07 -10.15 2.32
N GLN A 441 -1.89 -11.15 2.64
CA GLN A 441 -2.49 -12.07 1.67
C GLN A 441 -3.93 -12.41 2.09
N PRO A 442 -4.83 -12.71 1.14
CA PRO A 442 -6.13 -13.26 1.48
C PRO A 442 -5.95 -14.63 2.16
N CYS A 443 -6.66 -14.85 3.28
CA CYS A 443 -6.62 -16.11 4.01
C CYS A 443 -8.00 -16.76 4.20
N GLY A 444 -9.06 -16.13 3.72
CA GLY A 444 -10.43 -16.64 3.78
C GLY A 444 -11.45 -15.60 3.36
N PHE A 445 -12.70 -15.88 3.66
CA PHE A 445 -13.84 -15.00 3.43
C PHE A 445 -14.75 -15.05 4.64
N ASP A 446 -15.44 -13.94 4.92
CA ASP A 446 -16.52 -13.91 5.90
C ASP A 446 -17.81 -14.55 5.37
N GLU A 447 -18.87 -14.58 6.19
CA GLU A 447 -20.19 -15.10 5.80
C GLU A 447 -20.85 -14.40 4.63
N ASN A 448 -20.43 -13.13 4.33
CA ASN A 448 -20.89 -12.30 3.22
C ASN A 448 -19.99 -12.39 1.99
N HIS A 449 -19.05 -13.34 1.96
CA HIS A 449 -18.03 -13.50 0.93
C HIS A 449 -17.11 -12.29 0.74
N MET A 450 -16.92 -11.48 1.78
CA MET A 450 -15.92 -10.42 1.80
C MET A 450 -14.56 -11.01 2.19
N PRO A 451 -13.47 -10.60 1.52
CA PRO A 451 -12.14 -11.15 1.79
C PRO A 451 -11.66 -10.87 3.22
N VAL A 452 -11.00 -11.84 3.80
CA VAL A 452 -10.23 -11.74 5.04
C VAL A 452 -8.76 -11.88 4.70
N GLY A 453 -7.92 -10.94 5.18
CA GLY A 453 -6.48 -11.01 5.02
C GLY A 453 -5.75 -11.35 6.32
N MET A 454 -4.68 -12.14 6.20
CA MET A 454 -3.67 -12.30 7.25
C MET A 454 -2.47 -11.39 6.99
N GLN A 455 -1.75 -11.02 8.04
CA GLN A 455 -0.50 -10.28 7.98
C GLN A 455 0.65 -11.11 8.52
N LEU A 456 1.73 -11.23 7.74
CA LEU A 456 3.01 -11.76 8.17
C LEU A 456 3.97 -10.59 8.38
N ILE A 457 4.55 -10.48 9.59
CA ILE A 457 5.51 -9.44 9.97
C ILE A 457 6.87 -10.08 10.17
N GLY A 458 7.92 -9.52 9.57
CA GLY A 458 9.28 -10.01 9.70
C GLY A 458 10.20 -9.08 10.49
N PRO A 459 11.37 -9.58 10.87
CA PRO A 459 12.41 -8.73 11.42
C PRO A 459 12.86 -7.70 10.37
N ARG A 460 13.56 -6.68 10.83
CA ARG A 460 14.07 -5.64 9.93
C ARG A 460 14.94 -6.23 8.83
N PHE A 461 14.60 -5.95 7.57
CA PHE A 461 15.22 -6.52 6.36
C PHE A 461 14.99 -8.04 6.18
N GLY A 462 13.96 -8.57 6.82
CA GLY A 462 13.54 -9.98 6.72
C GLY A 462 12.48 -10.23 5.64
N GLU A 463 12.42 -9.39 4.60
CA GLU A 463 11.44 -9.54 3.50
C GLU A 463 11.45 -10.96 2.92
N GLN A 464 12.64 -11.56 2.75
CA GLN A 464 12.75 -12.90 2.17
C GLN A 464 12.04 -13.98 3.00
N THR A 465 12.13 -13.89 4.32
CA THR A 465 11.48 -14.83 5.23
C THR A 465 9.96 -14.73 5.11
N LEU A 466 9.43 -13.49 5.02
CA LEU A 466 8.02 -13.24 4.81
C LEU A 466 7.52 -13.79 3.48
N LEU A 467 8.27 -13.55 2.41
CA LEU A 467 7.92 -13.99 1.07
C LEU A 467 7.89 -15.52 0.98
N ASN A 468 8.83 -16.23 1.64
CA ASN A 468 8.80 -17.68 1.69
C ASN A 468 7.61 -18.22 2.49
N ALA A 469 7.29 -17.61 3.64
CA ALA A 469 6.10 -17.98 4.43
C ALA A 469 4.80 -17.72 3.64
N GLY A 470 4.72 -16.57 2.97
CA GLY A 470 3.58 -16.22 2.12
C GLY A 470 3.39 -17.19 0.96
N LEU A 471 4.47 -17.54 0.26
CA LEU A 471 4.41 -18.52 -0.84
C LEU A 471 3.97 -19.91 -0.35
N ALA A 472 4.50 -20.37 0.79
CA ALA A 472 4.10 -21.64 1.40
C ALA A 472 2.60 -21.68 1.70
N PHE A 473 2.09 -20.64 2.34
CA PHE A 473 0.66 -20.52 2.62
C PHE A 473 -0.19 -20.50 1.34
N GLU A 474 0.20 -19.70 0.35
CA GLU A 474 -0.50 -19.59 -0.94
C GLU A 474 -0.58 -20.93 -1.68
N GLN A 475 0.51 -21.72 -1.63
CA GLN A 475 0.53 -23.06 -2.23
C GLN A 475 -0.34 -24.06 -1.47
N ALA A 476 -0.41 -23.96 -0.14
CA ALA A 476 -1.22 -24.85 0.70
C ALA A 476 -2.71 -24.53 0.62
N SER A 477 -3.07 -23.25 0.66
CA SER A 477 -4.47 -22.80 0.68
C SER A 477 -5.11 -22.74 -0.71
N GLY A 478 -4.32 -22.52 -1.76
CA GLY A 478 -4.81 -22.22 -3.10
C GLY A 478 -5.46 -20.84 -3.26
N LEU A 479 -5.41 -20.01 -2.21
CA LEU A 479 -5.98 -18.65 -2.19
C LEU A 479 -5.02 -17.65 -2.85
N LYS A 480 -4.92 -17.71 -4.17
CA LYS A 480 -4.11 -16.79 -4.98
C LYS A 480 -4.84 -16.38 -6.24
N ASN A 481 -4.47 -15.25 -6.81
CA ASN A 481 -5.00 -14.76 -8.09
C ASN A 481 -6.53 -14.72 -8.10
N ILE A 482 -7.12 -14.25 -6.99
CA ILE A 482 -8.56 -14.15 -6.83
C ILE A 482 -9.00 -12.81 -7.41
N ILE A 483 -9.87 -12.85 -8.42
CA ILE A 483 -10.46 -11.66 -9.06
C ILE A 483 -11.91 -11.56 -8.64
N ALA A 484 -12.35 -10.37 -8.24
CA ALA A 484 -13.73 -10.13 -7.89
C ALA A 484 -14.67 -10.31 -9.09
N ALA A 485 -15.82 -10.93 -8.87
CA ALA A 485 -16.85 -11.12 -9.86
C ALA A 485 -17.75 -9.86 -9.94
N LEU A 486 -17.35 -8.86 -10.74
CA LEU A 486 -18.07 -7.60 -10.99
C LEU A 486 -19.14 -7.77 -12.07
#